data_b4645af9b45f4a7e3f5d133d3b9c0903
#
_entry.id   b4645af9b45f4a7e3f5d133d3b9c0903
#
_cell.length_a   1.000
_cell.length_b   1.000
_cell.length_c   1.000
_cell.angle_alpha   90.00
_cell.angle_beta   90.00
_cell.angle_gamma   90.00
#
_symmetry.space_group_name_H-M   'P 1'
#
loop_
_entity.id
_entity.type
_entity.pdbx_description
1 polymer ?
#
loop_
_entity_poly.entity_id
_entity_poly.type
_entity_poly.pdbx_seq_one_letter_code
_entity_poly.pdbx_strand_id
1 'polypeptide(L)'
;MDDGGLGPARAALVAALDVVDAAPAERFERIVRIAREVFTVPLAYVNVLDDDTLHTLTPNVPDEIVSGPLGWSFCQLTIRHPEPTIVPDTTADPRTADLPGVTRRGIRFYAGVPLVMPGGLPVGTLCLMDVEPRSFSLEDEAALIDFGRWAERALGQGLQRDRLRDVVGALTPAPLDTHGFCVAGTSVPYGDTSGDLHDWSRTDDHLVVTLADVMGKEQPAAILAAGIRAALRQHRHLAPADALAVAEPALAEDLTAASAFATLFHARVDVASGAVEAVDAGHGLVVLVHADGGHDLLRSHDLPLGLHPSGAPRSVTRFTLAPGDALILASDGALDLGDGTIDALTDLAHTLRRVGDPARFLEAVRLRAAERAEDDVTVVVLTRAGAGGEDRRTGGAGQDRPAPPG
;
A
#
# COMPACT_ATOMS: atom_id res chain seq x y z
N MET A 1 30.74 -27.51 -1.80
CA MET A 1 31.46 -26.24 -1.57
C MET A 1 30.42 -25.25 -1.04
N ASP A 2 30.69 -24.79 0.12
CA ASP A 2 29.83 -23.92 0.92
C ASP A 2 29.41 -22.66 0.14
N ASP A 3 28.13 -22.38 0.07
CA ASP A 3 27.53 -21.23 -0.64
C ASP A 3 27.80 -19.91 0.14
N GLY A 4 28.94 -19.86 0.78
CA GLY A 4 29.65 -18.73 1.42
C GLY A 4 28.77 -17.56 1.90
N GLY A 5 27.71 -17.81 2.69
CA GLY A 5 26.95 -16.76 3.38
C GLY A 5 25.90 -16.02 2.55
N LEU A 6 25.63 -16.39 1.30
CA LEU A 6 24.62 -15.75 0.45
C LEU A 6 23.19 -16.25 0.76
N GLY A 7 23.02 -17.42 1.35
CA GLY A 7 21.72 -18.00 1.70
C GLY A 7 20.85 -17.06 2.56
N PRO A 8 21.33 -16.63 3.75
CA PRO A 8 20.53 -15.76 4.61
C PRO A 8 20.20 -14.40 3.98
N ALA A 9 21.11 -13.83 3.18
CA ALA A 9 20.88 -12.57 2.48
C ALA A 9 19.84 -12.74 1.36
N ARG A 10 19.89 -13.86 0.64
CA ARG A 10 18.91 -14.22 -0.38
C ARG A 10 17.54 -14.47 0.23
N ALA A 11 17.44 -15.25 1.30
CA ALA A 11 16.20 -15.51 2.01
C ALA A 11 15.55 -14.21 2.53
N ALA A 12 16.33 -13.31 3.11
CA ALA A 12 15.85 -12.02 3.55
C ALA A 12 15.33 -11.15 2.39
N LEU A 13 16.01 -11.18 1.24
CA LEU A 13 15.58 -10.44 0.05
C LEU A 13 14.32 -11.06 -0.58
N VAL A 14 14.23 -12.39 -0.67
CA VAL A 14 13.05 -13.10 -1.19
C VAL A 14 11.84 -12.88 -0.29
N ALA A 15 12.01 -12.89 1.04
CA ALA A 15 10.97 -12.53 1.99
C ALA A 15 10.51 -11.07 1.81
N ALA A 16 11.45 -10.15 1.54
CA ALA A 16 11.13 -8.75 1.28
C ALA A 16 10.45 -8.52 -0.09
N LEU A 17 10.56 -9.47 -1.02
CA LEU A 17 9.86 -9.42 -2.31
C LEU A 17 8.36 -9.75 -2.18
N ASP A 18 7.95 -10.39 -1.08
CA ASP A 18 6.56 -10.82 -0.78
C ASP A 18 5.85 -11.53 -1.95
N VAL A 19 6.63 -12.27 -2.76
CA VAL A 19 6.11 -12.92 -3.97
C VAL A 19 5.80 -14.40 -3.77
N VAL A 20 6.16 -14.98 -2.62
CA VAL A 20 5.99 -16.42 -2.35
C VAL A 20 4.57 -16.72 -1.91
N ASP A 21 3.98 -15.87 -1.07
CA ASP A 21 2.63 -16.03 -0.55
C ASP A 21 1.57 -15.24 -1.33
N ALA A 22 2.00 -14.37 -2.24
CA ALA A 22 1.11 -13.60 -3.10
C ALA A 22 0.56 -14.47 -4.26
N ALA A 23 -0.67 -14.20 -4.70
CA ALA A 23 -1.19 -14.76 -5.94
C ALA A 23 -0.22 -14.47 -7.11
N PRO A 24 -0.03 -15.40 -8.07
CA PRO A 24 0.85 -15.21 -9.20
C PRO A 24 0.54 -13.87 -9.87
N ALA A 25 1.51 -12.96 -9.89
CA ALA A 25 1.28 -11.65 -10.48
C ALA A 25 1.15 -11.81 -12.01
N GLU A 26 0.09 -11.28 -12.60
CA GLU A 26 -0.22 -11.31 -14.04
C GLU A 26 1.01 -10.97 -14.92
N ARG A 27 1.90 -10.10 -14.39
CA ARG A 27 3.16 -9.71 -15.05
C ARG A 27 4.10 -10.90 -15.31
N PHE A 28 4.20 -11.87 -14.36
CA PHE A 28 5.05 -13.04 -14.51
C PHE A 28 4.41 -14.06 -15.46
N GLU A 29 3.11 -14.25 -15.36
CA GLU A 29 2.36 -15.12 -16.28
C GLU A 29 2.50 -14.65 -17.73
N ARG A 30 2.48 -13.32 -17.95
CA ARG A 30 2.69 -12.73 -19.28
C ARG A 30 4.10 -13.05 -19.81
N ILE A 31 5.15 -12.92 -18.97
CA ILE A 31 6.54 -13.23 -19.35
C ILE A 31 6.65 -14.69 -19.78
N VAL A 32 6.15 -15.61 -18.96
CA VAL A 32 6.22 -17.06 -19.21
C VAL A 32 5.45 -17.45 -20.47
N ARG A 33 4.26 -16.89 -20.66
CA ARG A 33 3.45 -17.17 -21.84
C ARG A 33 4.16 -16.74 -23.13
N ILE A 34 4.72 -15.54 -23.17
CA ILE A 34 5.45 -15.05 -24.33
C ILE A 34 6.73 -15.86 -24.55
N ALA A 35 7.46 -16.22 -23.48
CA ALA A 35 8.66 -17.07 -23.59
C ALA A 35 8.32 -18.43 -24.21
N ARG A 36 7.24 -19.07 -23.79
CA ARG A 36 6.79 -20.36 -24.38
C ARG A 36 6.51 -20.24 -25.87
N GLU A 37 5.89 -19.16 -26.31
CA GLU A 37 5.58 -18.88 -27.71
C GLU A 37 6.86 -18.66 -28.53
N VAL A 38 7.75 -17.77 -28.04
CA VAL A 38 9.00 -17.41 -28.74
C VAL A 38 9.93 -18.62 -28.91
N PHE A 39 10.15 -19.36 -27.83
CA PHE A 39 11.06 -20.53 -27.85
C PHE A 39 10.35 -21.82 -28.28
N THR A 40 9.05 -21.78 -28.51
CA THR A 40 8.23 -22.94 -28.88
C THR A 40 8.45 -24.13 -27.91
N VAL A 41 8.48 -23.86 -26.60
CA VAL A 41 8.64 -24.85 -25.54
C VAL A 41 7.34 -25.06 -24.77
N PRO A 42 7.03 -26.28 -24.31
CA PRO A 42 5.81 -26.53 -23.54
C PRO A 42 5.82 -25.92 -22.15
N LEU A 43 7.00 -25.75 -21.54
CA LEU A 43 7.14 -25.34 -20.15
C LEU A 43 8.12 -24.17 -20.01
N ALA A 44 7.69 -23.16 -19.28
CA ALA A 44 8.53 -22.04 -18.85
C ALA A 44 8.12 -21.61 -17.44
N TYR A 45 9.08 -21.21 -16.62
CA TYR A 45 8.84 -20.86 -15.22
C TYR A 45 9.67 -19.66 -14.80
N VAL A 46 9.07 -18.82 -13.99
CA VAL A 46 9.78 -17.88 -13.12
C VAL A 46 9.77 -18.45 -11.72
N ASN A 47 10.94 -18.62 -11.14
CA ASN A 47 11.13 -19.18 -9.81
C ASN A 47 11.92 -18.19 -8.95
N VAL A 48 11.66 -18.20 -7.64
CA VAL A 48 12.50 -17.57 -6.63
C VAL A 48 13.04 -18.62 -5.66
N LEU A 49 14.15 -18.31 -5.05
CA LEU A 49 14.85 -19.21 -4.14
C LEU A 49 15.09 -18.52 -2.81
N ASP A 50 14.52 -19.05 -1.75
CA ASP A 50 15.06 -18.81 -0.42
C ASP A 50 16.13 -19.87 -0.11
N ASP A 51 16.71 -19.92 1.05
CA ASP A 51 17.85 -20.81 1.39
C ASP A 51 17.96 -22.05 0.51
N ASP A 52 17.21 -23.12 0.83
CA ASP A 52 17.25 -24.43 0.15
C ASP A 52 15.94 -24.75 -0.60
N THR A 53 14.99 -23.83 -0.65
CA THR A 53 13.68 -24.03 -1.24
C THR A 53 13.51 -23.21 -2.52
N LEU A 54 13.01 -23.85 -3.56
CA LEU A 54 12.57 -23.23 -4.80
C LEU A 54 11.06 -22.98 -4.72
N HIS A 55 10.63 -21.76 -5.00
CA HIS A 55 9.23 -21.36 -5.12
C HIS A 55 8.93 -20.99 -6.56
N THR A 56 7.94 -21.65 -7.16
CA THR A 56 7.50 -21.38 -8.52
C THR A 56 6.41 -20.32 -8.51
N LEU A 57 6.69 -19.16 -9.13
CA LEU A 57 5.73 -18.03 -9.20
C LEU A 57 4.71 -18.19 -10.34
N THR A 58 4.98 -19.08 -11.30
CA THR A 58 4.16 -19.24 -12.51
C THR A 58 3.88 -20.72 -12.78
N PRO A 59 3.02 -21.40 -11.99
CA PRO A 59 2.64 -22.78 -12.26
C PRO A 59 1.96 -22.90 -13.63
N ASN A 60 2.32 -23.92 -14.41
CA ASN A 60 1.75 -24.11 -15.76
C ASN A 60 0.40 -24.82 -15.74
N VAL A 61 0.10 -25.55 -14.67
CA VAL A 61 -1.15 -26.29 -14.49
C VAL A 61 -1.66 -26.13 -13.06
N PRO A 62 -2.99 -26.17 -12.85
CA PRO A 62 -3.55 -26.25 -11.50
C PRO A 62 -2.95 -27.46 -10.74
N ASP A 63 -2.77 -27.33 -9.45
CA ASP A 63 -2.21 -28.35 -8.55
C ASP A 63 -0.73 -28.71 -8.82
N GLU A 64 0.01 -27.91 -9.58
CA GLU A 64 1.46 -28.06 -9.71
C GLU A 64 2.15 -27.77 -8.35
N ILE A 65 3.23 -28.50 -8.06
CA ILE A 65 4.03 -28.23 -6.85
C ILE A 65 4.68 -26.87 -7.00
N VAL A 66 4.20 -25.89 -6.24
CA VAL A 66 4.69 -24.51 -6.26
C VAL A 66 5.95 -24.29 -5.41
N SER A 67 6.34 -25.26 -4.58
CA SER A 67 7.60 -25.21 -3.82
C SER A 67 8.21 -26.59 -3.62
N GLY A 68 9.53 -26.64 -3.50
CA GLY A 68 10.26 -27.89 -3.27
C GLY A 68 11.75 -27.66 -3.05
N PRO A 69 12.49 -28.73 -2.62
CA PRO A 69 13.93 -28.62 -2.39
C PRO A 69 14.70 -28.18 -3.64
N LEU A 70 15.53 -27.16 -3.52
CA LEU A 70 16.38 -26.65 -4.61
C LEU A 70 17.22 -27.76 -5.25
N GLY A 71 17.78 -28.66 -4.44
CA GLY A 71 18.61 -29.78 -4.91
C GLY A 71 17.91 -30.77 -5.84
N TRP A 72 16.59 -30.71 -5.97
CA TRP A 72 15.80 -31.53 -6.90
C TRP A 72 15.52 -30.83 -8.24
N SER A 73 15.87 -29.55 -8.34
CA SER A 73 15.60 -28.71 -9.50
C SER A 73 16.86 -28.47 -10.34
N PHE A 74 16.68 -28.28 -11.64
CA PHE A 74 17.71 -27.76 -12.53
C PHE A 74 18.21 -26.37 -12.15
N CYS A 75 17.37 -25.57 -11.47
CA CYS A 75 17.69 -24.20 -11.05
C CYS A 75 18.91 -24.14 -10.12
N GLN A 76 19.23 -25.24 -9.40
CA GLN A 76 20.46 -25.35 -8.61
C GLN A 76 21.74 -25.17 -9.44
N LEU A 77 21.70 -25.49 -10.72
CA LEU A 77 22.84 -25.30 -11.63
C LEU A 77 22.92 -23.86 -12.10
N THR A 78 21.75 -23.28 -12.45
CA THR A 78 21.64 -21.94 -13.00
C THR A 78 22.02 -20.87 -11.98
N ILE A 79 21.60 -21.02 -10.72
CA ILE A 79 21.81 -19.98 -9.69
C ILE A 79 23.29 -19.80 -9.28
N ARG A 80 24.17 -20.74 -9.64
CA ARG A 80 25.59 -20.74 -9.26
C ARG A 80 26.47 -19.90 -10.17
N HIS A 81 25.99 -19.55 -11.36
CA HIS A 81 26.76 -18.89 -12.39
C HIS A 81 25.95 -17.73 -12.97
N PRO A 82 26.60 -16.62 -13.35
CA PRO A 82 25.91 -15.48 -13.96
C PRO A 82 25.49 -15.77 -15.42
N GLU A 83 26.11 -16.77 -16.06
CA GLU A 83 25.81 -17.13 -17.43
C GLU A 83 24.61 -18.08 -17.52
N PRO A 84 23.91 -18.11 -18.66
CA PRO A 84 22.86 -19.09 -18.92
C PRO A 84 23.32 -20.52 -18.76
N THR A 85 22.47 -21.39 -18.23
CA THR A 85 22.70 -22.83 -18.17
C THR A 85 21.85 -23.49 -19.25
N ILE A 86 22.51 -24.04 -20.26
CA ILE A 86 21.87 -24.75 -21.38
C ILE A 86 22.22 -26.21 -21.31
N VAL A 87 21.22 -27.08 -21.29
CA VAL A 87 21.35 -28.55 -21.30
C VAL A 87 20.49 -29.12 -22.44
N PRO A 88 21.09 -29.36 -23.62
CA PRO A 88 20.35 -29.79 -24.82
C PRO A 88 19.69 -31.19 -24.68
N ASP A 89 20.28 -32.09 -23.89
CA ASP A 89 19.69 -33.35 -23.46
C ASP A 89 20.07 -33.66 -22.02
N THR A 90 19.10 -33.52 -21.13
CA THR A 90 19.29 -33.69 -19.69
C THR A 90 19.64 -35.13 -19.28
N THR A 91 19.36 -36.14 -20.13
CA THR A 91 19.74 -37.55 -19.87
C THR A 91 21.19 -37.84 -20.22
N ALA A 92 21.78 -37.04 -21.09
CA ALA A 92 23.18 -37.16 -21.50
C ALA A 92 24.15 -36.35 -20.62
N ASP A 93 23.63 -35.39 -19.83
CA ASP A 93 24.45 -34.57 -18.95
C ASP A 93 24.47 -35.16 -17.52
N PRO A 94 25.66 -35.54 -17.02
CA PRO A 94 25.81 -36.17 -15.69
C PRO A 94 25.37 -35.26 -14.54
N ARG A 95 25.25 -33.94 -14.74
CA ARG A 95 24.77 -32.99 -13.72
C ARG A 95 23.26 -33.08 -13.53
N THR A 96 22.52 -33.59 -14.51
CA THR A 96 21.06 -33.55 -14.55
C THR A 96 20.40 -34.93 -14.63
N ALA A 97 21.10 -35.97 -15.14
CA ALA A 97 20.53 -37.28 -15.46
C ALA A 97 19.74 -37.93 -14.30
N ASP A 98 20.19 -37.75 -13.07
CA ASP A 98 19.58 -38.33 -11.88
C ASP A 98 18.53 -37.44 -11.22
N LEU A 99 18.29 -36.20 -11.72
CA LEU A 99 17.33 -35.29 -11.14
C LEU A 99 15.89 -35.83 -11.30
N PRO A 100 15.01 -35.58 -10.32
CA PRO A 100 13.59 -35.98 -10.40
C PRO A 100 12.86 -35.44 -11.62
N GLY A 101 13.27 -34.27 -12.13
CA GLY A 101 12.75 -33.69 -13.38
C GLY A 101 12.99 -34.60 -14.59
N VAL A 102 14.13 -35.27 -14.65
CA VAL A 102 14.51 -36.22 -15.71
C VAL A 102 13.85 -37.58 -15.44
N THR A 103 14.11 -38.15 -14.26
CA THR A 103 13.76 -39.56 -13.97
C THR A 103 12.26 -39.79 -13.76
N ARG A 104 11.49 -38.79 -13.29
CA ARG A 104 10.07 -38.90 -12.98
C ARG A 104 9.17 -38.14 -13.93
N ARG A 105 9.63 -36.98 -14.43
CA ARG A 105 8.82 -36.09 -15.28
C ARG A 105 9.20 -36.14 -16.76
N GLY A 106 10.31 -36.85 -17.12
CA GLY A 106 10.73 -37.04 -18.49
C GLY A 106 11.25 -35.77 -19.18
N ILE A 107 11.71 -34.79 -18.42
CA ILE A 107 12.31 -33.56 -18.99
C ILE A 107 13.62 -33.96 -19.71
N ARG A 108 13.73 -33.53 -20.98
CA ARG A 108 14.88 -33.83 -21.86
C ARG A 108 15.67 -32.60 -22.26
N PHE A 109 15.10 -31.42 -22.11
CA PHE A 109 15.75 -30.13 -22.40
C PHE A 109 15.58 -29.20 -21.23
N TYR A 110 16.63 -28.44 -20.93
CA TYR A 110 16.61 -27.35 -19.96
C TYR A 110 17.43 -26.15 -20.46
N ALA A 111 16.88 -24.97 -20.38
CA ALA A 111 17.60 -23.69 -20.52
C ALA A 111 17.17 -22.75 -19.41
N GLY A 112 18.11 -22.14 -18.70
CA GLY A 112 17.79 -21.25 -17.59
C GLY A 112 18.77 -20.08 -17.46
N VAL A 113 18.27 -18.95 -17.01
CA VAL A 113 19.06 -17.77 -16.64
C VAL A 113 18.80 -17.41 -15.19
N PRO A 114 19.84 -16.99 -14.44
CA PRO A 114 19.64 -16.46 -13.09
C PRO A 114 18.91 -15.13 -13.15
N LEU A 115 18.11 -14.83 -12.14
CA LEU A 115 17.48 -13.52 -11.90
C LEU A 115 18.27 -12.83 -10.82
N VAL A 116 18.97 -11.75 -11.19
CA VAL A 116 19.94 -11.06 -10.32
C VAL A 116 19.40 -9.70 -9.94
N MET A 117 19.28 -9.46 -8.63
CA MET A 117 18.82 -8.17 -8.10
C MET A 117 19.97 -7.16 -8.02
N PRO A 118 19.64 -5.83 -7.92
CA PRO A 118 20.64 -4.82 -7.66
C PRO A 118 21.54 -5.19 -6.48
N GLY A 119 22.86 -5.13 -6.67
CA GLY A 119 23.85 -5.63 -5.69
C GLY A 119 24.45 -6.98 -6.08
N GLY A 120 24.01 -7.61 -7.19
CA GLY A 120 24.61 -8.83 -7.74
C GLY A 120 24.16 -10.12 -7.08
N LEU A 121 23.11 -10.08 -6.24
CA LEU A 121 22.58 -11.27 -5.56
C LEU A 121 21.58 -12.00 -6.46
N PRO A 122 21.83 -13.27 -6.85
CA PRO A 122 20.87 -14.08 -7.57
C PRO A 122 19.77 -14.57 -6.63
N VAL A 123 18.51 -14.24 -6.96
CA VAL A 123 17.32 -14.54 -6.14
C VAL A 123 16.39 -15.56 -6.78
N GLY A 124 16.61 -15.90 -8.05
CA GLY A 124 15.71 -16.78 -8.76
C GLY A 124 16.23 -17.18 -10.12
N THR A 125 15.35 -17.76 -10.92
CA THR A 125 15.65 -18.19 -12.29
C THR A 125 14.43 -18.01 -13.19
N LEU A 126 14.66 -17.65 -14.46
CA LEU A 126 13.73 -17.92 -15.55
C LEU A 126 14.23 -19.15 -16.28
N CYS A 127 13.38 -20.17 -16.47
CA CYS A 127 13.78 -21.38 -17.14
C CYS A 127 12.73 -21.88 -18.14
N LEU A 128 13.24 -22.56 -19.18
CA LEU A 128 12.52 -23.24 -20.24
C LEU A 128 12.78 -24.73 -20.15
N MET A 129 11.78 -25.57 -20.38
CA MET A 129 11.91 -27.01 -20.34
C MET A 129 11.11 -27.68 -21.45
N ASP A 130 11.61 -28.83 -21.91
CA ASP A 130 10.88 -29.69 -22.84
C ASP A 130 11.11 -31.17 -22.51
N VAL A 131 10.17 -32.00 -22.96
CA VAL A 131 10.27 -33.48 -22.89
C VAL A 131 11.03 -34.08 -24.09
N GLU A 132 11.44 -33.25 -25.06
CA GLU A 132 12.29 -33.61 -26.18
C GLU A 132 13.64 -32.89 -26.08
N PRO A 133 14.75 -33.49 -26.53
CA PRO A 133 16.03 -32.80 -26.64
C PRO A 133 15.97 -31.68 -27.67
N ARG A 134 16.68 -30.57 -27.39
CA ARG A 134 16.68 -29.39 -28.28
C ARG A 134 18.10 -28.87 -28.52
N SER A 135 18.33 -28.39 -29.73
CA SER A 135 19.43 -27.45 -29.98
C SER A 135 19.00 -26.04 -29.54
N PHE A 136 19.92 -25.30 -28.98
CA PHE A 136 19.69 -23.93 -28.53
C PHE A 136 20.77 -23.03 -29.10
N SER A 137 20.42 -22.10 -29.94
CA SER A 137 21.36 -21.25 -30.67
C SER A 137 21.87 -20.09 -29.77
N LEU A 138 22.93 -19.42 -30.22
CA LEU A 138 23.41 -18.19 -29.56
C LEU A 138 22.36 -17.05 -29.61
N GLU A 139 21.51 -17.04 -30.61
CA GLU A 139 20.37 -16.09 -30.73
C GLU A 139 19.30 -16.41 -29.70
N ASP A 140 18.96 -17.68 -29.52
CA ASP A 140 18.04 -18.14 -28.47
C ASP A 140 18.59 -17.82 -27.07
N GLU A 141 19.89 -18.02 -26.86
CA GLU A 141 20.54 -17.67 -25.60
C GLU A 141 20.48 -16.18 -25.29
N ALA A 142 20.76 -15.33 -26.28
CA ALA A 142 20.63 -13.87 -26.13
C ALA A 142 19.20 -13.46 -25.81
N ALA A 143 18.22 -14.04 -26.51
CA ALA A 143 16.81 -13.80 -26.24
C ALA A 143 16.42 -14.25 -24.82
N LEU A 144 16.89 -15.40 -24.34
CA LEU A 144 16.62 -15.90 -23.00
C LEU A 144 17.17 -14.95 -21.93
N ILE A 145 18.36 -14.38 -22.14
CA ILE A 145 18.95 -13.34 -21.26
C ILE A 145 18.04 -12.12 -21.21
N ASP A 146 17.49 -11.66 -22.33
CA ASP A 146 16.59 -10.50 -22.35
C ASP A 146 15.27 -10.77 -21.62
N PHE A 147 14.73 -11.98 -21.74
CA PHE A 147 13.59 -12.40 -20.92
C PHE A 147 13.93 -12.43 -19.42
N GLY A 148 15.13 -12.91 -19.05
CA GLY A 148 15.63 -12.85 -17.68
C GLY A 148 15.64 -11.42 -17.12
N ARG A 149 16.22 -10.48 -17.88
CA ARG A 149 16.24 -9.05 -17.52
C ARG A 149 14.83 -8.46 -17.40
N TRP A 150 13.87 -8.95 -18.19
CA TRP A 150 12.48 -8.51 -18.02
C TRP A 150 11.90 -9.04 -16.72
N ALA A 151 12.13 -10.30 -16.37
CA ALA A 151 11.68 -10.88 -15.09
C ALA A 151 12.35 -10.19 -13.88
N GLU A 152 13.65 -9.84 -13.96
CA GLU A 152 14.36 -9.08 -12.94
C GLU A 152 13.72 -7.70 -12.70
N ARG A 153 13.40 -6.98 -13.79
CA ARG A 153 12.69 -5.68 -13.67
C ARG A 153 11.32 -5.83 -13.03
N ALA A 154 10.59 -6.89 -13.39
CA ALA A 154 9.28 -7.16 -12.80
C ALA A 154 9.36 -7.48 -11.30
N LEU A 155 10.40 -8.22 -10.86
CA LEU A 155 10.68 -8.47 -9.45
C LEU A 155 11.06 -7.19 -8.71
N GLY A 156 11.97 -6.39 -9.29
CA GLY A 156 12.44 -5.14 -8.68
C GLY A 156 11.35 -4.09 -8.51
N GLN A 157 10.41 -4.00 -9.45
CA GLN A 157 9.26 -3.09 -9.34
C GLN A 157 8.36 -3.46 -8.15
N GLY A 158 8.16 -4.76 -7.89
CA GLY A 158 7.43 -5.21 -6.69
C GLY A 158 8.08 -4.68 -5.41
N LEU A 159 9.38 -4.91 -5.24
CA LEU A 159 10.13 -4.48 -4.06
C LEU A 159 10.08 -2.96 -3.82
N GLN A 160 10.14 -2.14 -4.87
CA GLN A 160 10.03 -0.69 -4.75
C GLN A 160 8.63 -0.26 -4.31
N ARG A 161 7.58 -0.90 -4.85
CA ARG A 161 6.19 -0.62 -4.49
C ARG A 161 5.91 -0.98 -3.04
N ASP A 162 6.35 -2.17 -2.59
CA ASP A 162 6.12 -2.63 -1.23
C ASP A 162 6.85 -1.73 -0.21
N ARG A 163 8.09 -1.34 -0.48
CA ARG A 163 8.82 -0.37 0.36
C ARG A 163 8.12 0.98 0.45
N LEU A 164 7.58 1.48 -0.66
CA LEU A 164 6.85 2.74 -0.63
C LEU A 164 5.54 2.61 0.15
N ARG A 165 4.81 1.50 -0.03
CA ARG A 165 3.61 1.17 0.75
C ARG A 165 3.91 1.14 2.25
N ASP A 166 5.01 0.49 2.66
CA ASP A 166 5.44 0.43 4.06
C ASP A 166 5.76 1.82 4.62
N VAL A 167 6.49 2.64 3.85
CA VAL A 167 6.82 4.01 4.25
C VAL A 167 5.55 4.87 4.36
N VAL A 168 4.66 4.82 3.37
CA VAL A 168 3.40 5.57 3.40
C VAL A 168 2.50 5.05 4.52
N GLY A 169 2.41 3.73 4.72
CA GLY A 169 1.68 3.12 5.84
C GLY A 169 2.21 3.55 7.20
N ALA A 170 3.53 3.68 7.37
CA ALA A 170 4.14 4.19 8.60
C ALA A 170 3.85 5.67 8.86
N LEU A 171 3.41 6.43 7.84
CA LEU A 171 2.96 7.82 8.01
C LEU A 171 1.51 7.91 8.47
N THR A 172 0.72 6.85 8.40
CA THR A 172 -0.68 6.83 8.87
C THR A 172 -0.72 7.03 10.38
N PRO A 173 -1.44 8.03 10.89
CA PRO A 173 -1.45 8.30 12.32
C PRO A 173 -2.30 7.26 13.06
N ALA A 174 -1.84 6.84 14.25
CA ALA A 174 -2.64 5.97 15.11
C ALA A 174 -3.88 6.73 15.63
N PRO A 175 -5.00 6.03 15.91
CA PRO A 175 -6.16 6.65 16.55
C PRO A 175 -5.77 7.42 17.80
N LEU A 176 -6.36 8.59 17.98
CA LEU A 176 -6.09 9.50 19.10
C LEU A 176 -7.35 9.72 19.92
N ASP A 177 -7.26 9.47 21.23
CA ASP A 177 -8.31 9.78 22.21
C ASP A 177 -7.76 10.83 23.19
N THR A 178 -8.41 11.98 23.28
CA THR A 178 -7.90 13.09 24.07
C THR A 178 -9.00 14.09 24.45
N HIS A 179 -9.09 14.44 25.75
CA HIS A 179 -10.01 15.48 26.27
C HIS A 179 -11.47 15.34 25.78
N GLY A 180 -11.98 14.12 25.72
CA GLY A 180 -13.32 13.86 25.24
C GLY A 180 -13.49 13.91 23.72
N PHE A 181 -12.39 13.99 22.96
CA PHE A 181 -12.39 13.84 21.52
C PHE A 181 -11.71 12.52 21.12
N CYS A 182 -12.27 11.84 20.15
CA CYS A 182 -11.65 10.68 19.52
C CYS A 182 -11.55 10.96 18.01
N VAL A 183 -10.35 10.79 17.45
CA VAL A 183 -10.13 10.84 16.01
C VAL A 183 -9.50 9.52 15.54
N ALA A 184 -10.07 8.98 14.48
CA ALA A 184 -9.60 7.78 13.81
C ALA A 184 -9.89 7.87 12.30
N GLY A 185 -9.17 7.13 11.51
CA GLY A 185 -9.37 7.09 10.05
C GLY A 185 -8.99 5.74 9.48
N THR A 186 -9.45 5.51 8.26
CA THR A 186 -9.06 4.38 7.42
C THR A 186 -8.78 4.88 6.02
N SER A 187 -7.78 4.28 5.36
CA SER A 187 -7.51 4.48 3.95
C SER A 187 -7.39 3.11 3.30
N VAL A 188 -8.11 2.92 2.21
CA VAL A 188 -8.11 1.71 1.39
C VAL A 188 -7.68 2.14 -0.02
N PRO A 189 -6.42 1.90 -0.39
CA PRO A 189 -5.95 2.24 -1.72
C PRO A 189 -6.60 1.36 -2.77
N TYR A 190 -6.96 1.93 -3.90
CA TYR A 190 -7.44 1.18 -5.07
C TYR A 190 -6.30 0.45 -5.77
N GLY A 191 -5.09 1.02 -5.72
CA GLY A 191 -3.86 0.45 -6.27
C GLY A 191 -2.86 0.04 -5.20
N ASP A 192 -1.57 0.16 -5.56
CA ASP A 192 -0.47 -0.18 -4.64
C ASP A 192 -0.25 0.90 -3.55
N THR A 193 -0.51 2.16 -3.87
CA THR A 193 -0.39 3.31 -2.96
C THR A 193 -1.50 4.31 -3.24
N SER A 194 -1.92 5.05 -2.21
CA SER A 194 -2.97 6.07 -2.30
C SER A 194 -2.38 7.47 -2.48
N GLY A 195 -3.06 8.29 -3.29
CA GLY A 195 -2.89 9.73 -3.35
C GLY A 195 -3.53 10.47 -2.18
N ASP A 196 -4.40 9.79 -1.45
CA ASP A 196 -5.05 10.33 -0.25
C ASP A 196 -4.09 10.46 0.92
N LEU A 197 -4.22 11.54 1.64
CA LEU A 197 -3.53 11.83 2.88
C LEU A 197 -4.52 12.11 3.99
N HIS A 198 -4.37 11.44 5.11
CA HIS A 198 -5.01 11.89 6.34
C HIS A 198 -3.99 12.03 7.47
N ASP A 199 -4.16 13.04 8.29
CA ASP A 199 -3.30 13.29 9.44
C ASP A 199 -4.05 13.96 10.57
N TRP A 200 -3.61 13.70 11.79
CA TRP A 200 -4.02 14.45 12.97
C TRP A 200 -2.88 14.59 13.94
N SER A 201 -2.93 15.66 14.67
CA SER A 201 -1.95 15.94 15.73
C SER A 201 -2.59 16.77 16.81
N ARG A 202 -2.06 16.63 18.02
CA ARG A 202 -2.45 17.45 19.17
C ARG A 202 -1.38 18.48 19.45
N THR A 203 -1.79 19.69 19.78
CA THR A 203 -1.05 20.70 20.53
C THR A 203 -1.62 20.79 21.95
N ASP A 204 -1.13 21.68 22.79
CA ASP A 204 -1.61 21.79 24.19
C ASP A 204 -3.13 22.02 24.25
N ASP A 205 -3.65 22.94 23.44
CA ASP A 205 -5.04 23.40 23.50
C ASP A 205 -5.89 22.98 22.27
N HIS A 206 -5.27 22.40 21.23
CA HIS A 206 -5.97 22.14 19.98
C HIS A 206 -5.69 20.73 19.44
N LEU A 207 -6.69 20.20 18.77
CA LEU A 207 -6.57 19.04 17.88
C LEU A 207 -6.60 19.56 16.44
N VAL A 208 -5.64 19.15 15.64
CA VAL A 208 -5.54 19.48 14.21
C VAL A 208 -5.84 18.23 13.41
N VAL A 209 -6.73 18.34 12.41
CA VAL A 209 -7.12 17.24 11.53
C VAL A 209 -6.98 17.71 10.08
N THR A 210 -6.44 16.85 9.24
CA THR A 210 -6.19 17.10 7.82
C THR A 210 -6.63 15.91 7.00
N LEU A 211 -7.35 16.16 5.92
CA LEU A 211 -7.55 15.23 4.81
C LEU A 211 -7.18 15.96 3.52
N ALA A 212 -6.40 15.31 2.67
CA ALA A 212 -6.11 15.82 1.33
C ALA A 212 -6.17 14.66 0.34
N ASP A 213 -6.53 14.99 -0.89
CA ASP A 213 -6.56 14.09 -2.02
C ASP A 213 -5.79 14.73 -3.17
N VAL A 214 -4.72 14.08 -3.60
CA VAL A 214 -3.78 14.56 -4.63
C VAL A 214 -4.15 13.96 -5.96
N MET A 215 -4.42 14.81 -6.94
CA MET A 215 -4.66 14.41 -8.32
C MET A 215 -3.59 13.46 -8.84
N GLY A 216 -4.00 12.32 -9.37
CA GLY A 216 -3.13 11.27 -9.90
C GLY A 216 -3.21 10.00 -9.08
N LYS A 217 -2.54 8.97 -9.55
CA LYS A 217 -2.57 7.65 -8.92
C LYS A 217 -1.16 7.16 -8.63
N GLU A 218 -1.03 6.24 -7.70
CA GLU A 218 0.22 5.56 -7.34
C GLU A 218 1.33 6.46 -6.74
N GLN A 219 2.58 6.13 -7.01
CA GLN A 219 3.76 6.69 -6.33
C GLN A 219 3.91 8.22 -6.42
N PRO A 220 3.67 8.90 -7.56
CA PRO A 220 3.83 10.35 -7.63
C PRO A 220 2.87 11.09 -6.70
N ALA A 221 1.60 10.68 -6.68
CA ALA A 221 0.59 11.29 -5.81
C ALA A 221 0.91 11.05 -4.33
N ALA A 222 1.34 9.84 -3.94
CA ALA A 222 1.72 9.52 -2.56
C ALA A 222 2.92 10.35 -2.06
N ILE A 223 3.90 10.66 -2.93
CA ILE A 223 5.05 11.52 -2.57
C ILE A 223 4.59 12.96 -2.30
N LEU A 224 3.73 13.50 -3.16
CA LEU A 224 3.17 14.84 -2.97
C LEU A 224 2.31 14.92 -1.71
N ALA A 225 1.47 13.91 -1.46
CA ALA A 225 0.68 13.78 -0.25
C ALA A 225 1.55 13.80 1.01
N ALA A 226 2.66 13.05 1.02
CA ALA A 226 3.62 13.06 2.14
C ALA A 226 4.26 14.45 2.33
N GLY A 227 4.56 15.17 1.23
CA GLY A 227 5.05 16.56 1.25
C GLY A 227 4.04 17.52 1.88
N ILE A 228 2.78 17.47 1.45
CA ILE A 228 1.68 18.28 2.02
C ILE A 228 1.55 18.00 3.52
N ARG A 229 1.54 16.73 3.94
CA ARG A 229 1.50 16.33 5.34
C ARG A 229 2.65 16.94 6.16
N ALA A 230 3.87 16.82 5.67
CA ALA A 230 5.05 17.33 6.36
C ALA A 230 4.99 18.85 6.54
N ALA A 231 4.61 19.58 5.50
CA ALA A 231 4.49 21.03 5.51
C ALA A 231 3.43 21.49 6.52
N LEU A 232 2.23 20.91 6.50
CA LEU A 232 1.15 21.29 7.43
C LEU A 232 1.47 20.88 8.87
N ARG A 233 2.09 19.72 9.08
CA ARG A 233 2.50 19.25 10.41
C ARG A 233 3.52 20.18 11.08
N GLN A 234 4.42 20.77 10.29
CA GLN A 234 5.37 21.76 10.79
C GLN A 234 4.65 23.01 11.34
N HIS A 235 3.52 23.39 10.73
CA HIS A 235 2.76 24.60 11.07
C HIS A 235 1.49 24.33 11.88
N ARG A 236 1.34 23.13 12.49
CA ARG A 236 0.16 22.70 13.25
C ARG A 236 -0.23 23.58 14.44
N HIS A 237 0.67 24.46 14.88
CA HIS A 237 0.42 25.44 15.97
C HIS A 237 -0.26 26.73 15.48
N LEU A 238 -0.27 26.97 14.17
CA LEU A 238 -0.93 28.12 13.57
C LEU A 238 -2.43 27.87 13.34
N ALA A 239 -3.19 28.95 13.10
CA ALA A 239 -4.55 28.81 12.58
C ALA A 239 -4.52 28.23 11.15
N PRO A 240 -5.56 27.49 10.70
CA PRO A 240 -5.53 26.80 9.42
C PRO A 240 -5.18 27.69 8.22
N ALA A 241 -5.74 28.90 8.15
CA ALA A 241 -5.44 29.85 7.09
C ALA A 241 -3.98 30.34 7.13
N ASP A 242 -3.45 30.57 8.34
CA ASP A 242 -2.05 31.02 8.51
C ASP A 242 -1.08 29.89 8.19
N ALA A 243 -1.41 28.65 8.57
CA ALA A 243 -0.61 27.46 8.23
C ALA A 243 -0.50 27.29 6.71
N LEU A 244 -1.61 27.44 5.99
CA LEU A 244 -1.63 27.39 4.53
C LEU A 244 -0.92 28.59 3.89
N ALA A 245 -1.10 29.80 4.41
CA ALA A 245 -0.40 30.98 3.88
C ALA A 245 1.13 30.81 3.90
N VAL A 246 1.68 30.07 4.87
CA VAL A 246 3.12 29.76 4.95
C VAL A 246 3.50 28.56 4.08
N ALA A 247 2.72 27.49 4.07
CA ALA A 247 3.05 26.23 3.40
C ALA A 247 2.77 26.26 1.88
N GLU A 248 1.69 26.92 1.47
CA GLU A 248 1.15 26.84 0.11
C GLU A 248 2.10 27.34 -1.00
N PRO A 249 2.93 28.37 -0.82
CA PRO A 249 3.83 28.81 -1.88
C PRO A 249 4.78 27.70 -2.36
N ALA A 250 5.38 26.93 -1.42
CA ALA A 250 6.25 25.81 -1.75
C ALA A 250 5.46 24.62 -2.30
N LEU A 251 4.33 24.30 -1.70
CA LEU A 251 3.44 23.23 -2.16
C LEU A 251 2.92 23.48 -3.58
N ALA A 252 2.55 24.71 -3.91
CA ALA A 252 2.07 25.09 -5.23
C ALA A 252 3.18 24.96 -6.30
N GLU A 253 4.44 25.23 -5.94
CA GLU A 253 5.59 25.01 -6.83
C GLU A 253 5.76 23.53 -7.14
N ASP A 254 5.76 22.66 -6.13
CA ASP A 254 5.88 21.21 -6.27
C ASP A 254 4.71 20.61 -7.08
N LEU A 255 3.48 21.01 -6.78
CA LEU A 255 2.27 20.58 -7.48
C LEU A 255 2.28 21.00 -8.95
N THR A 256 2.72 22.25 -9.24
CA THR A 256 2.85 22.76 -10.61
C THR A 256 3.91 21.99 -11.39
N ALA A 257 5.08 21.71 -10.77
CA ALA A 257 6.14 20.94 -11.39
C ALA A 257 5.70 19.52 -11.76
N ALA A 258 4.82 18.95 -10.94
CA ALA A 258 4.21 17.62 -11.19
C ALA A 258 2.98 17.68 -12.10
N SER A 259 2.53 18.86 -12.55
CA SER A 259 1.26 19.07 -13.27
C SER A 259 0.05 18.50 -12.51
N ALA A 260 0.04 18.64 -11.19
CA ALA A 260 -0.96 18.13 -10.26
C ALA A 260 -1.60 19.27 -9.45
N PHE A 261 -2.70 18.95 -8.78
CA PHE A 261 -3.31 19.77 -7.73
C PHE A 261 -3.79 18.85 -6.61
N ALA A 262 -4.15 19.42 -5.46
CA ALA A 262 -4.70 18.62 -4.37
C ALA A 262 -5.91 19.32 -3.76
N THR A 263 -6.98 18.58 -3.49
CA THR A 263 -8.04 19.03 -2.62
C THR A 263 -7.62 18.87 -1.16
N LEU A 264 -8.06 19.73 -0.28
CA LEU A 264 -7.64 19.72 1.11
C LEU A 264 -8.73 20.24 2.04
N PHE A 265 -8.98 19.51 3.13
CA PHE A 265 -9.64 20.01 4.33
C PHE A 265 -8.64 20.02 5.50
N HIS A 266 -8.42 21.19 6.09
CA HIS A 266 -7.50 21.37 7.22
C HIS A 266 -8.21 22.13 8.33
N ALA A 267 -8.35 21.51 9.49
CA ALA A 267 -9.12 22.05 10.61
C ALA A 267 -8.35 22.02 11.92
N ARG A 268 -8.60 23.02 12.76
CA ARG A 268 -8.15 23.12 14.15
C ARG A 268 -9.35 23.18 15.07
N VAL A 269 -9.38 22.32 16.07
CA VAL A 269 -10.45 22.22 17.07
C VAL A 269 -9.90 22.62 18.43
N ASP A 270 -10.49 23.60 19.06
CA ASP A 270 -10.22 23.94 20.47
C ASP A 270 -10.81 22.84 21.37
N VAL A 271 -9.96 22.17 22.16
CA VAL A 271 -10.39 20.99 22.92
C VAL A 271 -11.28 21.33 24.12
N ALA A 272 -11.26 22.57 24.61
CA ALA A 272 -12.10 23.01 25.73
C ALA A 272 -13.51 23.34 25.26
N SER A 273 -13.65 24.17 24.24
CA SER A 273 -14.95 24.66 23.75
C SER A 273 -15.56 23.80 22.67
N GLY A 274 -14.73 23.10 21.86
CA GLY A 274 -15.15 22.42 20.63
C GLY A 274 -15.31 23.38 19.45
N ALA A 275 -14.84 24.62 19.57
CA ALA A 275 -14.82 25.55 18.45
C ALA A 275 -13.87 25.04 17.36
N VAL A 276 -14.34 25.09 16.13
CA VAL A 276 -13.59 24.62 14.96
C VAL A 276 -13.34 25.78 14.02
N GLU A 277 -12.09 25.95 13.60
CA GLU A 277 -11.70 26.75 12.46
C GLU A 277 -11.17 25.82 11.37
N ALA A 278 -11.67 25.96 10.15
CA ALA A 278 -11.27 25.11 9.03
C ALA A 278 -11.07 25.92 7.75
N VAL A 279 -10.14 25.46 6.92
CA VAL A 279 -10.02 25.82 5.51
C VAL A 279 -10.36 24.59 4.69
N ASP A 280 -11.26 24.77 3.73
CA ASP A 280 -11.61 23.80 2.72
C ASP A 280 -11.13 24.29 1.35
N ALA A 281 -10.03 23.72 0.88
CA ALA A 281 -9.40 24.05 -0.38
C ALA A 281 -9.87 23.10 -1.50
N GLY A 282 -11.11 23.27 -1.91
CA GLY A 282 -11.71 22.51 -3.02
C GLY A 282 -12.13 21.08 -2.66
N HIS A 283 -12.14 20.71 -1.39
CA HIS A 283 -12.44 19.34 -0.97
C HIS A 283 -13.96 19.05 -0.94
N GLY A 284 -14.72 19.79 -0.15
CA GLY A 284 -16.20 19.79 -0.14
C GLY A 284 -16.88 18.49 0.32
N LEU A 285 -16.13 17.50 0.81
CA LEU A 285 -16.64 16.17 1.19
C LEU A 285 -16.55 15.96 2.71
N VAL A 286 -17.12 16.93 3.46
CA VAL A 286 -17.11 16.92 4.92
C VAL A 286 -18.53 17.04 5.46
N VAL A 287 -18.88 16.16 6.41
CA VAL A 287 -20.20 16.14 7.04
C VAL A 287 -20.08 16.35 8.54
N LEU A 288 -20.77 17.36 9.05
CA LEU A 288 -21.02 17.54 10.47
C LEU A 288 -22.27 16.75 10.86
N VAL A 289 -22.13 15.77 11.74
CA VAL A 289 -23.20 14.89 12.23
C VAL A 289 -23.58 15.33 13.65
N HIS A 290 -24.80 15.79 13.83
CA HIS A 290 -25.29 16.29 15.12
C HIS A 290 -25.70 15.18 16.07
N ALA A 291 -25.63 15.46 17.36
CA ALA A 291 -26.06 14.56 18.43
C ALA A 291 -27.54 14.14 18.31
N ASP A 292 -28.40 15.00 17.78
CA ASP A 292 -29.82 14.75 17.56
C ASP A 292 -30.12 13.86 16.33
N GLY A 293 -29.13 13.59 15.49
CA GLY A 293 -29.24 12.77 14.27
C GLY A 293 -29.33 13.58 12.99
N GLY A 294 -29.41 14.92 13.06
CA GLY A 294 -29.25 15.80 11.90
C GLY A 294 -27.82 15.77 11.37
N HIS A 295 -27.63 16.27 10.17
CA HIS A 295 -26.32 16.44 9.58
C HIS A 295 -26.28 17.61 8.62
N ASP A 296 -25.11 18.25 8.51
CA ASP A 296 -24.83 19.35 7.59
C ASP A 296 -23.63 19.01 6.72
N LEU A 297 -23.76 19.20 5.41
CA LEU A 297 -22.64 19.11 4.48
C LEU A 297 -21.91 20.46 4.47
N LEU A 298 -20.62 20.44 4.81
CA LEU A 298 -19.77 21.62 4.74
C LEU A 298 -19.32 21.82 3.27
N ARG A 299 -19.59 23.01 2.73
CA ARG A 299 -19.27 23.33 1.34
C ARG A 299 -17.90 23.99 1.25
N SER A 300 -17.13 23.58 0.25
CA SER A 300 -15.92 24.31 -0.12
C SER A 300 -16.25 25.63 -0.80
N HIS A 301 -15.41 26.63 -0.54
CA HIS A 301 -15.51 27.96 -1.15
C HIS A 301 -14.24 28.38 -1.89
N ASP A 302 -13.15 27.62 -1.72
CA ASP A 302 -11.84 27.93 -2.30
C ASP A 302 -11.46 26.91 -3.38
N LEU A 303 -10.47 27.26 -4.20
CA LEU A 303 -9.88 26.36 -5.17
C LEU A 303 -8.89 25.39 -4.49
N PRO A 304 -8.64 24.21 -5.09
CA PRO A 304 -7.61 23.28 -4.64
C PRO A 304 -6.22 23.91 -4.50
N LEU A 305 -5.33 23.25 -3.74
CA LEU A 305 -3.91 23.57 -3.68
C LEU A 305 -3.30 23.43 -5.08
N GLY A 306 -2.44 24.34 -5.47
CA GLY A 306 -1.84 24.42 -6.81
C GLY A 306 -2.69 25.16 -7.84
N LEU A 307 -4.00 25.39 -7.57
CA LEU A 307 -4.90 26.15 -8.44
C LEU A 307 -5.37 27.48 -7.81
N HIS A 308 -5.12 27.68 -6.53
CA HIS A 308 -5.48 28.90 -5.84
C HIS A 308 -4.54 30.05 -6.23
N PRO A 309 -5.05 31.28 -6.43
CA PRO A 309 -4.22 32.42 -6.79
C PRO A 309 -3.15 32.69 -5.72
N SER A 310 -1.90 32.81 -6.14
CA SER A 310 -0.76 33.02 -5.23
C SER A 310 -0.97 34.27 -4.36
N GLY A 311 -0.82 34.11 -3.05
CA GLY A 311 -0.99 35.18 -2.06
C GLY A 311 -2.43 35.60 -1.77
N ALA A 312 -3.43 34.99 -2.40
CA ALA A 312 -4.81 35.24 -2.04
C ALA A 312 -5.15 34.59 -0.67
N PRO A 313 -5.92 35.25 0.20
CA PRO A 313 -6.31 34.65 1.48
C PRO A 313 -7.28 33.49 1.29
N ARG A 314 -7.15 32.46 2.11
CA ARG A 314 -8.09 31.34 2.18
C ARG A 314 -9.32 31.70 2.99
N SER A 315 -10.47 31.19 2.57
CA SER A 315 -11.74 31.33 3.31
C SER A 315 -11.71 30.45 4.57
N VAL A 316 -12.13 31.02 5.71
CA VAL A 316 -12.18 30.28 6.98
C VAL A 316 -13.63 29.98 7.34
N THR A 317 -13.95 28.70 7.44
CA THR A 317 -15.22 28.21 7.97
C THR A 317 -15.12 28.05 9.48
N ARG A 318 -16.12 28.53 10.24
CA ARG A 318 -16.18 28.40 11.70
C ARG A 318 -17.49 27.76 12.12
N PHE A 319 -17.38 26.77 12.99
CA PHE A 319 -18.53 26.08 13.61
C PHE A 319 -18.12 25.51 14.96
N THR A 320 -19.07 24.89 15.66
CA THR A 320 -18.78 24.22 16.94
C THR A 320 -19.15 22.76 16.85
N LEU A 321 -18.26 21.90 17.25
CA LEU A 321 -18.53 20.48 17.48
C LEU A 321 -19.08 20.35 18.91
N ALA A 322 -20.39 20.22 19.05
CA ALA A 322 -21.05 20.09 20.34
C ALA A 322 -20.81 18.70 20.95
N PRO A 323 -20.97 18.52 22.29
CA PRO A 323 -20.90 17.19 22.87
C PRO A 323 -21.88 16.20 22.23
N GLY A 324 -21.38 15.07 21.74
CA GLY A 324 -22.12 14.05 21.00
C GLY A 324 -22.14 14.24 19.49
N ASP A 325 -21.59 15.35 18.98
CA ASP A 325 -21.42 15.56 17.54
C ASP A 325 -20.23 14.77 17.00
N ALA A 326 -20.23 14.55 15.69
CA ALA A 326 -19.12 13.99 14.94
C ALA A 326 -18.86 14.76 13.65
N LEU A 327 -17.61 14.74 13.19
CA LEU A 327 -17.22 15.24 11.89
C LEU A 327 -16.69 14.05 11.07
N ILE A 328 -17.25 13.85 9.87
CA ILE A 328 -16.77 12.86 8.90
C ILE A 328 -16.10 13.62 7.76
N LEU A 329 -14.85 13.27 7.46
CA LEU A 329 -14.12 13.72 6.28
C LEU A 329 -13.96 12.50 5.36
N ALA A 330 -14.19 12.66 4.07
CA ALA A 330 -14.13 11.56 3.12
C ALA A 330 -13.45 11.99 1.82
N SER A 331 -12.63 11.13 1.20
CA SER A 331 -12.17 11.34 -0.17
C SER A 331 -13.30 11.05 -1.17
N ASP A 332 -13.08 11.40 -2.44
CA ASP A 332 -14.09 11.22 -3.49
C ASP A 332 -14.42 9.73 -3.76
N GLY A 333 -13.44 8.81 -3.65
CA GLY A 333 -13.71 7.38 -3.72
C GLY A 333 -14.67 6.85 -2.65
N ALA A 334 -14.91 7.58 -1.57
CA ALA A 334 -15.96 7.22 -0.62
C ALA A 334 -17.38 7.36 -1.18
N LEU A 335 -17.57 8.09 -2.29
CA LEU A 335 -18.84 8.20 -3.00
C LEU A 335 -19.21 6.86 -3.65
N ASP A 336 -18.22 6.06 -4.07
CA ASP A 336 -18.41 4.73 -4.66
C ASP A 336 -18.99 3.71 -3.65
N LEU A 337 -18.90 4.03 -2.36
CA LEU A 337 -19.54 3.21 -1.32
C LEU A 337 -21.07 3.30 -1.35
N GLY A 338 -21.61 4.30 -2.01
CA GLY A 338 -23.03 4.54 -2.23
C GLY A 338 -23.41 4.40 -3.69
N ASP A 339 -24.01 5.43 -4.23
CA ASP A 339 -24.50 5.54 -5.61
C ASP A 339 -23.61 6.43 -6.51
N GLY A 340 -22.42 6.77 -6.05
CA GLY A 340 -21.49 7.67 -6.74
C GLY A 340 -21.85 9.15 -6.62
N THR A 341 -22.83 9.50 -5.79
CA THR A 341 -23.26 10.89 -5.56
C THR A 341 -22.94 11.37 -4.15
N ILE A 342 -23.13 12.67 -3.94
CA ILE A 342 -22.93 13.28 -2.61
C ILE A 342 -23.86 12.69 -1.53
N ASP A 343 -24.94 12.01 -1.91
CA ASP A 343 -25.86 11.35 -0.98
C ASP A 343 -25.17 10.17 -0.25
N ALA A 344 -24.10 9.61 -0.80
CA ALA A 344 -23.25 8.62 -0.12
C ALA A 344 -22.69 9.15 1.21
N LEU A 345 -22.39 10.45 1.31
CA LEU A 345 -21.94 11.08 2.57
C LEU A 345 -23.07 11.10 3.62
N THR A 346 -24.31 11.28 3.21
CA THR A 346 -25.48 11.16 4.09
C THR A 346 -25.62 9.72 4.61
N ASP A 347 -25.38 8.73 3.76
CA ASP A 347 -25.37 7.32 4.15
C ASP A 347 -24.26 7.01 5.16
N LEU A 348 -23.08 7.61 5.00
CA LEU A 348 -21.99 7.48 5.98
C LEU A 348 -22.41 8.07 7.34
N ALA A 349 -23.03 9.28 7.34
CA ALA A 349 -23.52 9.91 8.56
C ALA A 349 -24.57 9.02 9.28
N HIS A 350 -25.54 8.48 8.55
CA HIS A 350 -26.53 7.55 9.07
C HIS A 350 -25.90 6.25 9.60
N THR A 351 -24.88 5.74 8.89
CA THR A 351 -24.18 4.52 9.32
C THR A 351 -23.39 4.75 10.60
N LEU A 352 -22.65 5.86 10.71
CA LEU A 352 -21.94 6.22 11.94
C LEU A 352 -22.89 6.31 13.13
N ARG A 353 -24.04 6.96 12.97
CA ARG A 353 -25.07 7.08 14.01
C ARG A 353 -25.64 5.73 14.43
N ARG A 354 -25.94 4.86 13.47
CA ARG A 354 -26.49 3.51 13.73
C ARG A 354 -25.50 2.62 14.46
N VAL A 355 -24.24 2.68 14.09
CA VAL A 355 -23.16 1.87 14.68
C VAL A 355 -22.72 2.40 16.03
N GLY A 356 -22.67 3.74 16.19
CA GLY A 356 -22.35 4.44 17.43
C GLY A 356 -20.89 4.34 17.90
N ASP A 357 -20.09 3.50 17.27
CA ASP A 357 -18.66 3.27 17.59
C ASP A 357 -17.81 3.59 16.36
N PRO A 358 -16.90 4.58 16.44
CA PRO A 358 -16.06 5.00 15.32
C PRO A 358 -15.20 3.87 14.73
N ALA A 359 -14.66 2.98 15.56
CA ALA A 359 -13.79 1.90 15.08
C ALA A 359 -14.59 0.87 14.27
N ARG A 360 -15.77 0.49 14.74
CA ARG A 360 -16.68 -0.39 14.00
C ARG A 360 -17.21 0.25 12.71
N PHE A 361 -17.47 1.55 12.75
CA PHE A 361 -17.87 2.28 11.55
C PHE A 361 -16.77 2.25 10.50
N LEU A 362 -15.52 2.57 10.86
CA LEU A 362 -14.39 2.55 9.95
C LEU A 362 -14.10 1.14 9.41
N GLU A 363 -14.28 0.11 10.23
CA GLU A 363 -14.18 -1.27 9.75
C GLU A 363 -15.25 -1.62 8.71
N ALA A 364 -16.50 -1.17 8.92
CA ALA A 364 -17.55 -1.35 7.92
C ALA A 364 -17.27 -0.59 6.61
N VAL A 365 -16.68 0.62 6.69
CA VAL A 365 -16.21 1.38 5.53
C VAL A 365 -15.12 0.61 4.81
N ARG A 366 -14.11 0.10 5.52
CA ARG A 366 -13.00 -0.66 4.96
C ARG A 366 -13.46 -1.90 4.19
N LEU A 367 -14.36 -2.69 4.78
CA LEU A 367 -14.91 -3.88 4.14
C LEU A 367 -15.70 -3.53 2.87
N ARG A 368 -16.50 -2.46 2.92
CA ARG A 368 -17.30 -2.04 1.76
C ARG A 368 -16.43 -1.45 0.65
N ALA A 369 -15.36 -0.72 1.00
CA ALA A 369 -14.39 -0.20 0.06
C ALA A 369 -13.66 -1.34 -0.69
N ALA A 370 -13.24 -2.39 0.01
CA ALA A 370 -12.62 -3.55 -0.59
C ALA A 370 -13.50 -4.28 -1.62
N GLU A 371 -14.84 -4.12 -1.52
CA GLU A 371 -15.81 -4.76 -2.43
C GLU A 371 -16.22 -3.88 -3.61
N ARG A 372 -16.21 -2.56 -3.47
CA ARG A 372 -16.91 -1.65 -4.38
C ARG A 372 -16.09 -0.48 -4.92
N ALA A 373 -14.99 -0.10 -4.25
CA ALA A 373 -14.28 1.11 -4.62
C ALA A 373 -13.62 0.98 -6.00
N GLU A 374 -13.75 2.02 -6.81
CA GLU A 374 -13.07 2.19 -8.09
C GLU A 374 -11.95 3.24 -8.01
N ASP A 375 -11.80 3.88 -6.84
CA ASP A 375 -10.73 4.81 -6.49
C ASP A 375 -10.28 4.65 -5.03
N ASP A 376 -9.24 5.41 -4.61
CA ASP A 376 -8.75 5.43 -3.24
C ASP A 376 -9.85 5.90 -2.28
N VAL A 377 -10.12 5.13 -1.23
CA VAL A 377 -11.14 5.47 -0.24
C VAL A 377 -10.49 5.83 1.08
N THR A 378 -10.60 7.09 1.48
CA THR A 378 -10.16 7.55 2.79
C THR A 378 -11.33 8.18 3.56
N VAL A 379 -11.54 7.72 4.79
CA VAL A 379 -12.54 8.27 5.70
C VAL A 379 -11.91 8.53 7.06
N VAL A 380 -12.08 9.75 7.57
CA VAL A 380 -11.67 10.17 8.91
C VAL A 380 -12.92 10.55 9.71
N VAL A 381 -12.98 10.11 10.95
CA VAL A 381 -14.04 10.46 11.90
C VAL A 381 -13.41 11.12 13.12
N LEU A 382 -13.89 12.33 13.44
CA LEU A 382 -13.63 13.01 14.68
C LEU A 382 -14.93 13.08 15.48
N THR A 383 -14.96 12.54 16.69
CA THR A 383 -16.11 12.59 17.57
C THR A 383 -15.83 13.39 18.83
N ARG A 384 -16.81 14.10 19.35
CA ARG A 384 -16.79 14.68 20.70
C ARG A 384 -17.69 13.88 21.62
N ALA A 385 -17.16 13.42 22.77
CA ALA A 385 -17.94 12.65 23.73
C ALA A 385 -19.16 13.45 24.23
N GLY A 386 -20.30 12.79 24.42
CA GLY A 386 -21.47 13.39 25.01
C GLY A 386 -21.28 13.74 26.49
N ALA A 387 -22.04 14.66 27.02
CA ALA A 387 -21.95 15.22 28.39
C ALA A 387 -22.04 14.17 29.54
N GLY A 388 -22.12 12.87 29.27
CA GLY A 388 -22.21 11.79 30.26
C GLY A 388 -21.14 10.71 30.13
N GLY A 389 -20.06 10.92 29.35
CA GLY A 389 -19.11 9.86 28.96
C GLY A 389 -17.82 9.74 29.79
N GLU A 390 -17.59 10.61 30.78
CA GLU A 390 -16.28 10.66 31.48
C GLU A 390 -16.01 9.55 32.52
N ASP A 391 -16.99 8.68 32.87
CA ASP A 391 -16.86 7.84 34.08
C ASP A 391 -16.79 6.33 33.86
N ARG A 392 -16.47 5.82 32.68
CA ARG A 392 -16.42 4.35 32.44
C ARG A 392 -15.05 3.71 32.22
N ARG A 393 -13.93 4.45 32.20
CA ARG A 393 -12.60 3.88 31.90
C ARG A 393 -11.52 4.02 32.97
N THR A 394 -11.81 4.53 34.19
CA THR A 394 -10.84 4.61 35.30
C THR A 394 -11.01 3.54 36.39
N GLY A 395 -11.80 2.52 36.16
CA GLY A 395 -12.06 1.44 37.14
C GLY A 395 -11.46 0.11 36.73
N GLY A 396 -10.15 -0.10 36.86
CA GLY A 396 -9.60 -1.42 36.55
C GLY A 396 -8.10 -1.61 36.72
N ALA A 397 -7.49 -1.15 37.80
CA ALA A 397 -6.17 -1.68 38.21
C ALA A 397 -5.92 -1.43 39.71
N GLY A 398 -6.51 -2.23 40.53
CA GLY A 398 -6.23 -2.30 41.95
C GLY A 398 -6.68 -3.64 42.50
N GLN A 399 -5.90 -4.70 42.29
CA GLN A 399 -6.05 -5.92 43.09
C GLN A 399 -4.70 -6.38 43.58
N ASP A 400 -4.56 -6.24 44.89
CA ASP A 400 -3.66 -6.87 45.84
C ASP A 400 -2.89 -8.11 45.34
N ARG A 401 -1.59 -8.04 45.41
CA ARG A 401 -0.74 -9.22 45.56
C ARG A 401 -0.53 -9.48 47.04
N PRO A 402 -0.84 -10.66 47.59
CA PRO A 402 -0.40 -11.05 48.92
C PRO A 402 1.12 -11.32 48.92
N ALA A 403 1.76 -10.90 50.00
CA ALA A 403 3.17 -11.15 50.29
C ALA A 403 3.45 -12.65 50.50
N PRO A 404 4.64 -13.17 50.16
CA PRO A 404 5.02 -14.55 50.48
C PRO A 404 5.32 -14.69 51.95
N PRO A 405 5.03 -15.87 52.57
CA PRO A 405 5.39 -16.15 53.95
C PRO A 405 6.89 -16.41 54.10
N GLY A 406 7.41 -16.07 55.28
CA GLY A 406 8.77 -16.08 55.74
C GLY A 406 9.51 -17.43 55.76
#